data_f8c2265ff39f51712f777356758bd6eb
#
_entry.id   f8c2265ff39f51712f777356758bd6eb
#
_cell.length_a   1.000
_cell.length_b   1.000
_cell.length_c   1.000
_cell.angle_alpha   90.00
_cell.angle_beta   90.00
_cell.angle_gamma   90.00
#
_symmetry.space_group_name_H-M   'P 1'
#
loop_
_entity.id
_entity.type
_entity.pdbx_description
1 polymer ?
#
loop_
_entity_poly.entity_id
_entity_poly.type
_entity_poly.pdbx_seq_one_letter_code
_entity_poly.pdbx_strand_id
1 'polypeptide(L)'
;MSGSELEALRRAVMQQFDHYVKLNKKIPPEILTSISSIDDAGRLADTIAAHLPLKLDAKQIILDLDAVQARLENLFEQLEREVDILNVDKRIRGRVKRQMEKNQRDFYLNEQVKAIQKELGEGEDGADVEEIEKKIKAAKMPVQARKKAEAELKKLKLMSPM
;
A
#
# COMPACT_ATOMS: atom_id res chain seq x y z
N MET A 1 7.86 -13.07 -38.61
CA MET A 1 6.81 -12.53 -37.76
C MET A 1 5.87 -11.65 -38.56
N SER A 2 4.57 -11.80 -38.38
CA SER A 2 3.62 -10.91 -39.03
C SER A 2 3.60 -9.52 -38.38
N GLY A 3 3.31 -8.48 -39.17
CA GLY A 3 3.17 -7.13 -38.64
C GLY A 3 2.06 -7.00 -37.63
N SER A 4 1.03 -7.81 -37.72
CA SER A 4 -0.08 -7.83 -36.76
C SER A 4 0.32 -8.38 -35.39
N GLU A 5 1.21 -9.36 -35.34
CA GLU A 5 1.74 -9.91 -34.07
C GLU A 5 2.62 -8.90 -33.37
N LEU A 6 3.47 -8.21 -34.14
CA LEU A 6 4.33 -7.15 -33.59
C LEU A 6 3.49 -6.00 -33.04
N GLU A 7 2.44 -5.60 -33.75
CA GLU A 7 1.55 -4.54 -33.30
C GLU A 7 0.78 -4.95 -32.05
N ALA A 8 0.31 -6.18 -31.98
CA ALA A 8 -0.35 -6.71 -30.79
C ALA A 8 0.58 -6.70 -29.57
N LEU A 9 1.84 -7.11 -29.77
CA LEU A 9 2.85 -7.10 -28.71
C LEU A 9 3.18 -5.69 -28.26
N ARG A 10 3.32 -4.77 -29.21
CA ARG A 10 3.53 -3.35 -28.94
C ARG A 10 2.41 -2.78 -28.08
N ARG A 11 1.16 -3.07 -28.43
CA ARG A 11 -0.01 -2.63 -27.64
C ARG A 11 -0.02 -3.23 -26.24
N ALA A 12 0.33 -4.52 -26.12
CA ALA A 12 0.41 -5.19 -24.82
C ALA A 12 1.46 -4.52 -23.92
N VAL A 13 2.63 -4.21 -24.47
CA VAL A 13 3.69 -3.50 -23.73
C VAL A 13 3.22 -2.11 -23.31
N MET A 14 2.54 -1.38 -24.20
CA MET A 14 2.01 -0.06 -23.90
C MET A 14 0.97 -0.09 -22.77
N GLN A 15 0.09 -1.07 -22.78
CA GLN A 15 -0.91 -1.24 -21.73
C GLN A 15 -0.26 -1.56 -20.39
N GLN A 16 0.75 -2.43 -20.37
CA GLN A 16 1.47 -2.75 -19.14
C GLN A 16 2.26 -1.54 -18.63
N PHE A 17 2.86 -0.78 -19.53
CA PHE A 17 3.56 0.44 -19.13
C PHE A 17 2.61 1.50 -18.59
N ASP A 18 1.44 1.68 -19.21
CA ASP A 18 0.39 2.55 -18.69
C ASP A 18 0.00 2.16 -17.25
N HIS A 19 -0.22 0.87 -17.04
CA HIS A 19 -0.54 0.34 -15.71
C HIS A 19 0.59 0.61 -14.71
N TYR A 20 1.84 0.38 -15.12
CA TYR A 20 3.02 0.62 -14.32
C TYR A 20 3.13 2.10 -13.91
N VAL A 21 2.93 3.02 -14.85
CA VAL A 21 3.01 4.46 -14.58
C VAL A 21 1.92 4.90 -13.61
N LYS A 22 0.72 4.36 -13.74
CA LYS A 22 -0.38 4.66 -12.80
C LYS A 22 -0.11 4.17 -11.39
N LEU A 23 0.57 3.05 -11.25
CA LEU A 23 0.95 2.51 -9.94
C LEU A 23 2.18 3.19 -9.37
N ASN A 24 3.10 3.66 -10.21
CA ASN A 24 4.34 4.29 -9.79
C ASN A 24 4.20 5.81 -9.85
N LYS A 25 3.94 6.42 -8.71
CA LYS A 25 3.72 7.88 -8.59
C LYS A 25 4.98 8.71 -8.86
N LYS A 26 6.14 8.09 -8.96
CA LYS A 26 7.41 8.81 -9.24
C LYS A 26 7.58 9.16 -10.70
N ILE A 27 6.81 8.54 -11.61
CA ILE A 27 6.88 8.79 -13.03
C ILE A 27 5.77 9.77 -13.41
N PRO A 28 6.11 10.91 -14.07
CA PRO A 28 5.08 11.86 -14.53
C PRO A 28 4.16 11.24 -15.57
N PRO A 29 2.83 11.48 -15.50
CA PRO A 29 1.88 10.94 -16.50
C PRO A 29 2.14 11.43 -17.92
N GLU A 30 2.80 12.58 -18.09
CA GLU A 30 3.15 13.16 -19.39
C GLU A 30 4.06 12.25 -20.22
N ILE A 31 4.81 11.35 -19.56
CA ILE A 31 5.67 10.37 -20.23
C ILE A 31 4.84 9.42 -21.10
N LEU A 32 3.63 9.07 -20.68
CA LEU A 32 2.73 8.22 -21.46
C LEU A 32 2.40 8.84 -22.82
N THR A 33 2.13 10.14 -22.83
CA THR A 33 1.84 10.89 -24.06
C THR A 33 3.06 10.89 -24.97
N SER A 34 4.23 11.17 -24.44
CA SER A 34 5.49 11.17 -25.19
C SER A 34 5.80 9.79 -25.78
N ILE A 35 5.60 8.73 -25.01
CA ILE A 35 5.88 7.37 -25.45
C ILE A 35 4.84 6.90 -26.48
N SER A 36 3.58 7.25 -26.31
CA SER A 36 2.52 6.88 -27.25
C SER A 36 2.72 7.48 -28.63
N SER A 37 3.49 8.56 -28.75
CA SER A 37 3.82 9.18 -30.04
C SER A 37 4.96 8.49 -30.78
N ILE A 38 5.63 7.49 -30.16
CA ILE A 38 6.74 6.78 -30.79
C ILE A 38 6.18 5.66 -31.66
N ASP A 39 6.39 5.75 -32.98
CA ASP A 39 5.90 4.77 -33.94
C ASP A 39 6.84 3.56 -34.08
N ASP A 40 8.14 3.77 -33.92
CA ASP A 40 9.12 2.71 -34.03
C ASP A 40 9.15 1.83 -32.78
N ALA A 41 8.82 0.55 -32.94
CA ALA A 41 8.75 -0.41 -31.85
C ALA A 41 10.08 -0.59 -31.12
N GLY A 42 11.20 -0.54 -31.85
CA GLY A 42 12.53 -0.64 -31.24
C GLY A 42 12.84 0.54 -30.32
N ARG A 43 12.55 1.75 -30.79
CA ARG A 43 12.72 2.98 -30.00
C ARG A 43 11.77 2.99 -28.80
N LEU A 44 10.55 2.51 -29.02
CA LEU A 44 9.57 2.40 -27.94
C LEU A 44 10.09 1.48 -26.82
N ALA A 45 10.61 0.31 -27.18
CA ALA A 45 11.16 -0.62 -26.20
C ALA A 45 12.33 -0.02 -25.43
N ASP A 46 13.26 0.63 -26.13
CA ASP A 46 14.44 1.25 -25.50
C ASP A 46 14.03 2.41 -24.58
N THR A 47 13.05 3.21 -24.99
CA THR A 47 12.56 4.33 -24.19
C THR A 47 11.86 3.86 -22.92
N ILE A 48 11.01 2.85 -23.02
CA ILE A 48 10.33 2.26 -21.87
C ILE A 48 11.35 1.64 -20.90
N ALA A 49 12.31 0.88 -21.41
CA ALA A 49 13.35 0.26 -20.60
C ALA A 49 14.15 1.29 -19.80
N ALA A 50 14.37 2.46 -20.35
CA ALA A 50 15.08 3.54 -19.68
C ALA A 50 14.33 4.08 -18.44
N HIS A 51 13.02 3.94 -18.41
CA HIS A 51 12.19 4.39 -17.28
C HIS A 51 11.92 3.33 -16.23
N LEU A 52 12.38 2.09 -16.44
CA LEU A 52 12.21 1.02 -15.48
C LEU A 52 13.35 0.99 -14.47
N PRO A 53 13.10 0.66 -13.19
CA PRO A 53 14.14 0.54 -12.18
C PRO A 53 14.85 -0.81 -12.26
N LEU A 54 15.29 -1.17 -13.46
CA LEU A 54 15.99 -2.41 -13.71
C LEU A 54 17.47 -2.24 -13.36
N LYS A 55 18.08 -3.34 -12.94
CA LYS A 55 19.54 -3.38 -12.78
C LYS A 55 20.20 -3.16 -14.14
N LEU A 56 21.39 -2.61 -14.13
CA LEU A 56 22.14 -2.32 -15.35
C LEU A 56 22.26 -3.55 -16.24
N ASP A 57 22.49 -4.71 -15.66
CA ASP A 57 22.58 -5.99 -16.37
C ASP A 57 21.30 -6.33 -17.12
N ALA A 58 20.14 -6.15 -16.48
CA ALA A 58 18.84 -6.40 -17.09
C ALA A 58 18.57 -5.43 -18.25
N LYS A 59 18.91 -4.16 -18.08
CA LYS A 59 18.81 -3.17 -19.16
C LYS A 59 19.71 -3.51 -20.33
N GLN A 60 20.93 -3.95 -20.04
CA GLN A 60 21.91 -4.34 -21.07
C GLN A 60 21.42 -5.55 -21.87
N ILE A 61 20.82 -6.54 -21.22
CA ILE A 61 20.24 -7.71 -21.88
C ILE A 61 19.18 -7.27 -22.89
N ILE A 62 18.29 -6.36 -22.51
CA ILE A 62 17.25 -5.84 -23.39
C ILE A 62 17.88 -5.12 -24.61
N LEU A 63 18.87 -4.28 -24.37
CA LEU A 63 19.54 -3.51 -25.43
C LEU A 63 20.33 -4.41 -26.36
N ASP A 64 20.89 -5.52 -25.87
CA ASP A 64 21.68 -6.47 -26.66
C ASP A 64 20.83 -7.39 -27.53
N LEU A 65 19.51 -7.43 -27.32
CA LEU A 65 18.61 -8.23 -28.16
C LEU A 65 18.41 -7.57 -29.54
N ASP A 66 18.81 -8.28 -30.57
CA ASP A 66 18.74 -7.74 -31.94
C ASP A 66 17.32 -7.68 -32.50
N ALA A 67 16.49 -8.67 -32.15
CA ALA A 67 15.11 -8.72 -32.62
C ALA A 67 14.20 -7.82 -31.80
N VAL A 68 13.46 -6.92 -32.45
CA VAL A 68 12.50 -6.05 -31.81
C VAL A 68 11.45 -6.84 -31.02
N GLN A 69 11.01 -7.98 -31.58
CA GLN A 69 10.09 -8.87 -30.90
C GLN A 69 10.64 -9.35 -29.58
N ALA A 70 11.89 -9.82 -29.57
CA ALA A 70 12.55 -10.32 -28.36
C ALA A 70 12.68 -9.21 -27.31
N ARG A 71 12.99 -8.00 -27.73
CA ARG A 71 13.03 -6.83 -26.83
C ARG A 71 11.68 -6.56 -26.20
N LEU A 72 10.62 -6.55 -26.99
CA LEU A 72 9.26 -6.30 -26.51
C LEU A 72 8.77 -7.41 -25.58
N GLU A 73 9.05 -8.67 -25.91
CA GLU A 73 8.68 -9.81 -25.06
C GLU A 73 9.39 -9.75 -23.70
N ASN A 74 10.68 -9.49 -23.72
CA ASN A 74 11.46 -9.35 -22.49
C ASN A 74 10.98 -8.16 -21.66
N LEU A 75 10.74 -7.04 -22.33
CA LEU A 75 10.24 -5.83 -21.69
C LEU A 75 8.86 -6.06 -21.05
N PHE A 76 7.98 -6.79 -21.74
CA PHE A 76 6.66 -7.15 -21.21
C PHE A 76 6.79 -7.96 -19.92
N GLU A 77 7.67 -8.96 -19.91
CA GLU A 77 7.96 -9.74 -18.69
C GLU A 77 8.45 -8.85 -17.53
N GLN A 78 9.38 -7.96 -17.83
CA GLN A 78 9.93 -7.06 -16.81
C GLN A 78 8.85 -6.13 -16.28
N LEU A 79 7.98 -5.61 -17.14
CA LEU A 79 6.84 -4.78 -16.75
C LEU A 79 5.86 -5.54 -15.88
N GLU A 80 5.54 -6.78 -16.22
CA GLU A 80 4.67 -7.62 -15.39
C GLU A 80 5.24 -7.77 -13.99
N ARG A 81 6.53 -8.06 -13.88
CA ARG A 81 7.21 -8.20 -12.59
C ARG A 81 7.14 -6.90 -11.77
N GLU A 82 7.42 -5.78 -12.42
CA GLU A 82 7.40 -4.48 -11.75
C GLU A 82 5.98 -4.11 -11.29
N VAL A 83 4.97 -4.39 -12.10
CA VAL A 83 3.56 -4.19 -11.73
C VAL A 83 3.19 -5.07 -10.53
N ASP A 84 3.60 -6.34 -10.54
CA ASP A 84 3.33 -7.25 -9.42
C ASP A 84 3.99 -6.77 -8.13
N ILE A 85 5.24 -6.32 -8.22
CA ILE A 85 5.98 -5.77 -7.07
C ILE A 85 5.26 -4.54 -6.52
N LEU A 86 4.81 -3.63 -7.39
CA LEU A 86 4.09 -2.43 -6.97
C LEU A 86 2.74 -2.76 -6.34
N ASN A 87 2.03 -3.77 -6.87
CA ASN A 87 0.77 -4.23 -6.29
C ASN A 87 0.97 -4.84 -4.90
N VAL A 88 2.01 -5.65 -4.71
CA VAL A 88 2.36 -6.21 -3.41
C VAL A 88 2.76 -5.09 -2.45
N ASP A 89 3.59 -4.16 -2.89
CA ASP A 89 4.01 -3.00 -2.10
C ASP A 89 2.79 -2.17 -1.65
N LYS A 90 1.87 -1.91 -2.56
CA LYS A 90 0.63 -1.19 -2.26
C LYS A 90 -0.21 -1.91 -1.20
N ARG A 91 -0.33 -3.24 -1.30
CA ARG A 91 -1.05 -4.03 -0.29
C ARG A 91 -0.39 -3.99 1.06
N ILE A 92 0.94 -4.10 1.09
CA ILE A 92 1.73 -4.03 2.33
C ILE A 92 1.58 -2.65 2.97
N ARG A 93 1.73 -1.58 2.19
CA ARG A 93 1.55 -0.21 2.68
C ARG A 93 0.14 0.02 3.23
N GLY A 94 -0.87 -0.49 2.54
CA GLY A 94 -2.24 -0.41 3.01
C GLY A 94 -2.47 -1.16 4.33
N ARG A 95 -1.87 -2.34 4.46
CA ARG A 95 -1.92 -3.12 5.70
C ARG A 95 -1.22 -2.39 6.84
N VAL A 96 -0.01 -1.87 6.59
CA VAL A 96 0.76 -1.12 7.59
C VAL A 96 -0.01 0.13 8.01
N LYS A 97 -0.57 0.86 7.05
CA LYS A 97 -1.37 2.06 7.35
C LYS A 97 -2.56 1.71 8.25
N ARG A 98 -3.30 0.66 7.93
CA ARG A 98 -4.43 0.20 8.77
C ARG A 98 -3.99 -0.20 10.16
N GLN A 99 -2.85 -0.88 10.27
CA GLN A 99 -2.29 -1.28 11.56
C GLN A 99 -1.86 -0.05 12.39
N MET A 100 -1.24 0.93 11.74
CA MET A 100 -0.86 2.19 12.40
C MET A 100 -2.08 2.97 12.87
N GLU A 101 -3.11 3.07 12.03
CA GLU A 101 -4.36 3.74 12.41
C GLU A 101 -5.02 3.04 13.61
N LYS A 102 -5.01 1.71 13.61
CA LYS A 102 -5.51 0.93 14.73
C LYS A 102 -4.69 1.20 15.99
N ASN A 103 -3.36 1.18 15.89
CA ASN A 103 -2.48 1.45 17.03
C ASN A 103 -2.68 2.85 17.59
N GLN A 104 -2.87 3.85 16.73
CA GLN A 104 -3.17 5.22 17.15
C GLN A 104 -4.51 5.31 17.89
N ARG A 105 -5.54 4.63 17.40
CA ARG A 105 -6.83 4.56 18.09
C ARG A 105 -6.72 3.87 19.44
N ASP A 106 -6.00 2.76 19.51
CA ASP A 106 -5.79 2.02 20.75
C ASP A 106 -5.03 2.90 21.76
N PHE A 107 -4.01 3.61 21.31
CA PHE A 107 -3.26 4.54 22.15
C PHE A 107 -4.17 5.65 22.68
N TYR A 108 -4.97 6.25 21.81
CA TYR A 108 -5.92 7.30 22.20
C TYR A 108 -6.92 6.79 23.24
N LEU A 109 -7.49 5.61 23.02
CA LEU A 109 -8.42 4.99 23.95
C LEU A 109 -7.77 4.70 25.30
N ASN A 110 -6.54 4.19 25.29
CA ASN A 110 -5.78 3.93 26.53
C ASN A 110 -5.49 5.23 27.29
N GLU A 111 -5.15 6.30 26.60
CA GLU A 111 -4.93 7.60 27.20
C GLU A 111 -6.22 8.18 27.79
N GLN A 112 -7.37 7.99 27.12
CA GLN A 112 -8.65 8.39 27.67
C GLN A 112 -8.99 7.60 28.93
N VAL A 113 -8.76 6.31 28.94
CA VAL A 113 -8.97 5.47 30.14
C VAL A 113 -8.10 5.94 31.28
N LYS A 114 -6.82 6.22 31.02
CA LYS A 114 -5.89 6.73 32.03
C LYS A 114 -6.32 8.09 32.58
N ALA A 115 -6.78 9.00 31.71
CA ALA A 115 -7.24 10.33 32.11
C ALA A 115 -8.49 10.24 33.01
N ILE A 116 -9.44 9.39 32.63
CA ILE A 116 -10.65 9.15 33.41
C ILE A 116 -10.29 8.51 34.74
N GLN A 117 -9.35 7.56 34.74
CA GLN A 117 -8.84 6.93 35.95
C GLN A 117 -8.19 7.93 36.91
N LYS A 118 -7.41 8.86 36.36
CA LYS A 118 -6.76 9.88 37.13
C LYS A 118 -7.78 10.84 37.77
N GLU A 119 -8.83 11.21 37.06
CA GLU A 119 -9.94 12.01 37.60
C GLU A 119 -10.69 11.24 38.69
N LEU A 120 -10.87 9.95 38.53
CA LEU A 120 -11.56 9.09 39.47
C LEU A 120 -10.67 8.68 40.64
N GLY A 121 -9.36 8.68 40.47
CA GLY A 121 -8.41 8.42 41.56
C GLY A 121 -8.38 9.51 42.59
N GLU A 122 -8.82 10.71 42.24
CA GLU A 122 -9.03 11.85 43.18
C GLU A 122 -10.42 11.78 43.80
N GLY A 123 -11.32 11.03 43.21
CA GLY A 123 -12.65 10.82 43.73
C GLY A 123 -12.87 9.43 44.17
N GLU A 124 -13.59 8.78 44.51
CA GLU A 124 -13.77 7.49 45.11
C GLU A 124 -14.32 6.40 44.21
N ASP A 125 -13.71 5.24 44.29
CA ASP A 125 -14.38 3.93 44.40
C ASP A 125 -14.97 3.25 43.14
N GLY A 126 -15.14 1.93 43.26
CA GLY A 126 -15.59 0.97 42.28
C GLY A 126 -16.89 1.27 41.52
N ALA A 127 -17.72 2.17 42.02
CA ALA A 127 -18.92 2.63 41.31
C ALA A 127 -18.56 3.39 40.04
N ASP A 128 -17.44 4.09 40.06
CA ASP A 128 -16.97 4.91 38.96
C ASP A 128 -16.44 4.07 37.80
N VAL A 129 -15.92 2.88 38.09
CA VAL A 129 -15.47 1.94 37.06
C VAL A 129 -16.65 1.44 36.23
N GLU A 130 -17.81 1.25 36.84
CA GLU A 130 -19.04 0.86 36.11
C GLU A 130 -19.52 1.97 35.19
N GLU A 131 -19.43 3.23 35.61
CA GLU A 131 -19.75 4.39 34.77
C GLU A 131 -18.81 4.50 33.56
N ILE A 132 -17.52 4.27 33.74
CA ILE A 132 -16.55 4.22 32.65
C ILE A 132 -16.91 3.13 31.68
N GLU A 133 -17.26 1.94 32.16
CA GLU A 133 -17.67 0.81 31.36
C GLU A 133 -18.90 1.14 30.51
N LYS A 134 -19.90 1.80 31.10
CA LYS A 134 -21.09 2.27 30.39
C LYS A 134 -20.75 3.32 29.32
N LYS A 135 -19.88 4.26 29.62
CA LYS A 135 -19.43 5.29 28.67
C LYS A 135 -18.68 4.68 27.49
N ILE A 136 -17.84 3.70 27.72
CA ILE A 136 -17.13 2.96 26.67
C ILE A 136 -18.12 2.25 25.75
N LYS A 137 -19.13 1.58 26.32
CA LYS A 137 -20.16 0.90 25.54
C LYS A 137 -21.05 1.88 24.78
N ALA A 138 -21.34 3.04 25.33
CA ALA A 138 -22.18 4.07 24.71
C ALA A 138 -21.46 4.84 23.61
N ALA A 139 -20.14 4.80 23.54
CA ALA A 139 -19.34 5.58 22.61
C ALA A 139 -19.30 5.03 21.18
N LYS A 140 -20.10 4.05 20.81
CA LYS A 140 -20.20 3.46 19.46
C LYS A 140 -18.84 3.15 18.82
N MET A 141 -17.93 2.54 19.57
CA MET A 141 -16.61 2.17 19.08
C MET A 141 -16.69 0.98 18.12
N PRO A 142 -15.74 0.89 17.17
CA PRO A 142 -15.58 -0.34 16.39
C PRO A 142 -15.40 -1.55 17.31
N VAL A 143 -15.95 -2.69 16.89
CA VAL A 143 -15.98 -3.91 17.73
C VAL A 143 -14.61 -4.28 18.31
N GLN A 144 -13.55 -4.18 17.49
CA GLN A 144 -12.19 -4.52 17.93
C GLN A 144 -11.66 -3.54 18.97
N ALA A 145 -11.89 -2.25 18.80
CA ALA A 145 -11.47 -1.23 19.76
C ALA A 145 -12.25 -1.38 21.07
N ARG A 146 -13.53 -1.72 20.99
CA ARG A 146 -14.37 -1.98 22.17
C ARG A 146 -13.83 -3.18 22.97
N LYS A 147 -13.50 -4.28 22.31
CA LYS A 147 -12.95 -5.48 22.98
C LYS A 147 -11.65 -5.17 23.71
N LYS A 148 -10.78 -4.38 23.09
CA LYS A 148 -9.51 -4.00 23.70
C LYS A 148 -9.72 -3.06 24.89
N ALA A 149 -10.63 -2.10 24.77
CA ALA A 149 -11.01 -1.20 25.86
C ALA A 149 -11.62 -1.97 27.02
N GLU A 150 -12.46 -2.94 26.74
CA GLU A 150 -13.07 -3.81 27.76
C GLU A 150 -12.01 -4.68 28.46
N ALA A 151 -11.03 -5.20 27.71
CA ALA A 151 -9.93 -5.97 28.27
C ALA A 151 -9.06 -5.13 29.20
N GLU A 152 -8.74 -3.89 28.81
CA GLU A 152 -8.01 -2.95 29.65
C GLU A 152 -8.80 -2.58 30.90
N LEU A 153 -10.09 -2.35 30.76
CA LEU A 153 -10.97 -2.06 31.88
C LEU A 153 -11.03 -3.22 32.87
N LYS A 154 -11.04 -4.45 32.36
CA LYS A 154 -11.02 -5.67 33.17
C LYS A 154 -9.71 -5.77 33.96
N LYS A 155 -8.58 -5.43 33.36
CA LYS A 155 -7.30 -5.31 34.06
C LYS A 155 -7.36 -4.28 35.19
N LEU A 156 -7.99 -3.14 34.94
CA LEU A 156 -8.18 -2.10 35.92
C LEU A 156 -8.97 -2.56 37.14
N LYS A 157 -10.03 -3.32 36.93
CA LYS A 157 -10.83 -3.91 37.99
C LYS A 157 -10.01 -4.89 38.86
N LEU A 158 -9.13 -5.66 38.20
CA LEU A 158 -8.25 -6.60 38.91
C LEU A 158 -7.11 -5.92 39.66
N MET A 159 -6.64 -4.78 39.16
CA MET A 159 -5.54 -4.02 39.73
C MET A 159 -5.99 -2.93 40.71
N SER A 160 -7.27 -2.68 40.82
CA SER A 160 -7.80 -1.66 41.70
C SER A 160 -7.50 -2.03 43.16
N PRO A 161 -6.69 -1.22 43.86
CA PRO A 161 -6.51 -1.46 45.29
C PRO A 161 -7.83 -1.16 45.98
N MET A 162 -8.15 -2.03 46.81
CA MET A 162 -9.32 -1.87 47.64
C MET A 162 -9.14 -0.71 48.63
#